data_c660feea68d21af023f859320bf6344f
#
_entry.id   c660feea68d21af023f859320bf6344f
#
_cell.length_a   1.000
_cell.length_b   1.000
_cell.length_c   1.000
_cell.angle_alpha   90.00
_cell.angle_beta   90.00
_cell.angle_gamma   90.00
#
_symmetry.space_group_name_H-M   'P 1'
#
loop_
_entity.id
_entity.type
_entity.pdbx_description
1 polymer ?
#
loop_
_entity_poly.entity_id
_entity_poly.type
_entity_poly.pdbx_seq_one_letter_code
_entity_poly.pdbx_strand_id
1 'polypeptide(L)'
;MGTYEHKSSVDEAYDDLEMSVLHKISRAVAQRKSVQELISETIAILYDEMGLLRGTVTLRDGDYLFIEASHGMDAESIRRGVYKIGEGVTGLVAAEGKSHVVEDISKSPLFLNRTQTRVETLDKIAFVCAPIIYMEQVIGTLSIDRIVDADTDLSRDLVLLETISNILADALAMIYLRREERNKLLDENRRLKLELSTELMRPKNILGNSGAMQKFYRELAKVSASQAPVFLRGASGTGKELAARAIAESDGSEHFGVVNCAALPDYSLI
;
A
#
# COMPACT_ATOMS: atom_id res chain seq x y z
N MET A 1 17.44 3.59 52.84
CA MET A 1 17.86 4.97 52.56
C MET A 1 17.90 5.08 51.06
N GLY A 2 16.80 5.51 50.45
CA GLY A 2 16.69 5.62 48.99
C GLY A 2 17.41 6.89 48.55
N THR A 3 18.36 6.73 47.66
CA THR A 3 19.00 7.83 46.92
C THR A 3 17.96 8.36 45.93
N TYR A 4 17.35 9.50 46.23
CA TYR A 4 16.70 10.35 45.26
C TYR A 4 17.80 10.92 44.37
N GLU A 5 17.97 10.35 43.18
CA GLU A 5 18.75 10.99 42.12
C GLU A 5 18.07 12.33 41.80
N HIS A 6 18.82 13.41 41.93
CA HIS A 6 18.38 14.74 41.52
C HIS A 6 18.28 14.71 39.99
N LYS A 7 17.05 14.65 39.43
CA LYS A 7 16.83 14.86 38.02
C LYS A 7 17.44 16.20 37.61
N SER A 8 18.08 16.23 36.45
CA SER A 8 18.60 17.49 35.92
C SER A 8 17.39 18.38 35.49
N SER A 9 17.60 19.69 35.45
CA SER A 9 16.57 20.62 34.97
C SER A 9 16.14 20.34 33.51
N VAL A 10 17.01 19.70 32.76
CA VAL A 10 16.74 19.26 31.37
C VAL A 10 15.79 18.06 31.37
N ASP A 11 15.96 17.10 32.28
CA ASP A 11 15.08 15.94 32.41
C ASP A 11 13.67 16.34 32.83
N GLU A 12 13.55 17.32 33.77
CA GLU A 12 12.23 17.84 34.17
C GLU A 12 11.50 18.54 33.00
N ALA A 13 12.22 19.36 32.23
CA ALA A 13 11.65 20.02 31.06
C ALA A 13 11.20 19.02 29.99
N TYR A 14 11.92 17.91 29.79
CA TYR A 14 11.55 16.85 28.86
C TYR A 14 10.29 16.07 29.32
N ASP A 15 10.23 15.76 30.64
CA ASP A 15 9.06 15.09 31.24
C ASP A 15 7.79 15.95 31.07
N ASP A 16 7.90 17.27 31.30
CA ASP A 16 6.76 18.19 31.10
C ASP A 16 6.32 18.27 29.65
N LEU A 17 7.26 18.26 28.70
CA LEU A 17 7.01 18.23 27.28
C LEU A 17 6.27 16.95 26.85
N GLU A 18 6.77 15.78 27.25
CA GLU A 18 6.17 14.48 26.98
C GLU A 18 4.73 14.43 27.52
N MET A 19 4.52 14.86 28.73
CA MET A 19 3.18 14.93 29.36
C MET A 19 2.25 15.88 28.60
N SER A 20 2.73 17.05 28.17
CA SER A 20 1.97 17.99 27.35
C SER A 20 1.52 17.36 26.04
N VAL A 21 2.45 16.71 25.30
CA VAL A 21 2.18 16.03 24.03
C VAL A 21 1.13 14.93 24.23
N LEU A 22 1.36 14.02 25.19
CA LEU A 22 0.44 12.91 25.46
C LEU A 22 -0.95 13.40 25.87
N HIS A 23 -1.03 14.46 26.70
CA HIS A 23 -2.30 15.06 27.09
C HIS A 23 -3.07 15.64 25.89
N LYS A 24 -2.39 16.39 25.00
CA LYS A 24 -2.99 16.96 23.81
C LYS A 24 -3.49 15.89 22.84
N ILE A 25 -2.68 14.83 22.59
CA ILE A 25 -3.07 13.72 21.74
C ILE A 25 -4.24 12.94 22.33
N SER A 26 -4.22 12.65 23.64
CA SER A 26 -5.34 11.99 24.32
C SER A 26 -6.64 12.78 24.19
N ARG A 27 -6.58 14.12 24.30
CA ARG A 27 -7.73 14.98 24.07
C ARG A 27 -8.22 14.93 22.61
N ALA A 28 -7.32 14.92 21.64
CA ALA A 28 -7.66 14.82 20.22
C ALA A 28 -8.40 13.49 19.94
N VAL A 29 -7.93 12.38 20.49
CA VAL A 29 -8.61 11.07 20.40
C VAL A 29 -10.00 11.11 21.02
N ALA A 30 -10.19 11.75 22.18
CA ALA A 30 -11.45 11.84 22.89
C ALA A 30 -12.50 12.70 22.14
N GLN A 31 -12.10 13.61 21.26
CA GLN A 31 -13.01 14.51 20.52
C GLN A 31 -13.79 13.85 19.40
N ARG A 32 -13.62 12.54 19.17
CA ARG A 32 -14.31 11.75 18.13
C ARG A 32 -14.23 12.37 16.72
N LYS A 33 -13.10 12.98 16.39
CA LYS A 33 -12.82 13.49 15.05
C LYS A 33 -12.77 12.37 14.02
N SER A 34 -12.81 12.73 12.75
CA SER A 34 -12.47 11.76 11.71
C SER A 34 -11.04 11.27 11.92
N VAL A 35 -10.76 10.05 11.51
CA VAL A 35 -9.40 9.49 11.67
C VAL A 35 -8.36 10.34 10.95
N GLN A 36 -8.72 10.93 9.80
CA GLN A 36 -7.87 11.83 9.04
C GLN A 36 -7.50 13.10 9.84
N GLU A 37 -8.50 13.71 10.51
CA GLU A 37 -8.27 14.87 11.38
C GLU A 37 -7.43 14.52 12.59
N LEU A 38 -7.66 13.34 13.20
CA LEU A 38 -6.86 12.85 14.33
C LEU A 38 -5.39 12.68 13.96
N ILE A 39 -5.11 12.04 12.81
CA ILE A 39 -3.73 11.84 12.35
C ILE A 39 -3.06 13.19 12.09
N SER A 40 -3.74 14.09 11.37
CA SER A 40 -3.19 15.41 11.02
C SER A 40 -2.92 16.24 12.27
N GLU A 41 -3.83 16.23 13.24
CA GLU A 41 -3.67 16.93 14.51
C GLU A 41 -2.55 16.34 15.37
N THR A 42 -2.42 15.00 15.40
CA THR A 42 -1.32 14.34 16.12
C THR A 42 0.03 14.76 15.56
N ILE A 43 0.17 14.76 14.22
CA ILE A 43 1.44 15.17 13.60
C ILE A 43 1.70 16.67 13.84
N ALA A 44 0.67 17.52 13.81
CA ALA A 44 0.82 18.93 14.11
C ALA A 44 1.25 19.17 15.57
N ILE A 45 0.67 18.45 16.55
CA ILE A 45 1.07 18.52 17.96
C ILE A 45 2.55 18.12 18.11
N LEU A 46 2.97 17.03 17.49
CA LEU A 46 4.37 16.59 17.52
C LEU A 46 5.30 17.65 16.91
N TYR A 47 4.91 18.25 15.79
CA TYR A 47 5.70 19.29 15.14
C TYR A 47 5.83 20.53 16.02
N ASP A 48 4.71 21.04 16.55
CA ASP A 48 4.67 22.30 17.32
C ASP A 48 5.36 22.18 18.67
N GLU A 49 5.17 21.04 19.38
CA GLU A 49 5.68 20.87 20.74
C GLU A 49 7.15 20.42 20.75
N MET A 50 7.54 19.53 19.84
CA MET A 50 8.89 18.96 19.84
C MET A 50 9.86 19.67 18.90
N GLY A 51 9.42 20.67 18.13
CA GLY A 51 10.25 21.37 17.16
C GLY A 51 10.78 20.45 16.05
N LEU A 52 9.96 19.52 15.58
CA LEU A 52 10.39 18.54 14.58
C LEU A 52 10.50 19.17 13.19
N LEU A 53 11.37 18.63 12.34
CA LEU A 53 11.38 19.00 10.93
C LEU A 53 10.19 18.42 10.18
N ARG A 54 9.82 17.19 10.50
CA ARG A 54 8.72 16.44 9.87
C ARG A 54 8.15 15.39 10.79
N GLY A 55 6.86 15.12 10.60
CA GLY A 55 6.17 13.97 11.15
C GLY A 55 5.41 13.26 10.03
N THR A 56 5.39 11.94 10.04
CA THR A 56 4.74 11.15 8.99
C THR A 56 4.06 9.92 9.58
N VAL A 57 2.80 9.71 9.22
CA VAL A 57 2.09 8.46 9.47
C VAL A 57 1.91 7.73 8.14
N THR A 58 2.32 6.47 8.11
CA THR A 58 2.03 5.57 6.99
C THR A 58 1.02 4.51 7.41
N LEU A 59 0.23 4.03 6.45
CA LEU A 59 -0.65 2.87 6.61
C LEU A 59 -0.33 1.82 5.57
N ARG A 60 -0.47 0.57 5.99
CA ARG A 60 -0.25 -0.61 5.17
C ARG A 60 -1.43 -0.85 4.23
N ASP A 61 -1.12 -1.18 2.97
CA ASP A 61 -2.04 -1.72 1.97
C ASP A 61 -1.31 -2.84 1.20
N GLY A 62 -1.65 -4.08 1.51
CA GLY A 62 -0.95 -5.27 1.01
C GLY A 62 0.53 -5.30 1.44
N ASP A 63 1.43 -5.35 0.46
CA ASP A 63 2.90 -5.39 0.67
C ASP A 63 3.54 -4.00 0.72
N TYR A 64 2.75 -2.93 0.73
CA TYR A 64 3.24 -1.56 0.68
C TYR A 64 2.71 -0.72 1.84
N LEU A 65 3.47 0.32 2.16
CA LEU A 65 3.10 1.40 3.08
C LEU A 65 2.92 2.69 2.29
N PHE A 66 1.81 3.36 2.50
CA PHE A 66 1.49 4.64 1.88
C PHE A 66 1.41 5.73 2.96
N ILE A 67 1.91 6.92 2.64
CA ILE A 67 1.77 8.07 3.54
C ILE A 67 0.29 8.46 3.63
N GLU A 68 -0.26 8.38 4.82
CA GLU A 68 -1.64 8.80 5.12
C GLU A 68 -1.72 10.27 5.47
N ALA A 69 -0.77 10.75 6.26
CA ALA A 69 -0.59 12.16 6.56
C ALA A 69 0.87 12.47 6.88
N SER A 70 1.26 13.71 6.60
CA SER A 70 2.58 14.24 6.94
C SER A 70 2.49 15.74 7.21
N HIS A 71 3.39 16.24 8.06
CA HIS A 71 3.67 17.65 8.22
C HIS A 71 5.00 18.00 7.54
N GLY A 72 5.06 19.16 6.89
CA GLY A 72 6.28 19.61 6.19
C GLY A 72 6.53 18.98 4.83
N MET A 73 5.49 18.36 4.20
CA MET A 73 5.57 17.79 2.85
C MET A 73 4.44 18.31 1.95
N ASP A 74 4.74 18.52 0.67
CA ASP A 74 3.74 18.80 -0.35
C ASP A 74 3.04 17.50 -0.85
N ALA A 75 1.95 17.67 -1.56
CA ALA A 75 1.13 16.55 -2.05
C ALA A 75 1.90 15.63 -3.04
N GLU A 76 2.89 16.15 -3.76
CA GLU A 76 3.70 15.35 -4.68
C GLU A 76 4.70 14.48 -3.92
N SER A 77 5.35 15.03 -2.91
CA SER A 77 6.25 14.31 -2.02
C SER A 77 5.52 13.19 -1.26
N ILE A 78 4.29 13.45 -0.79
CA ILE A 78 3.43 12.44 -0.16
C ILE A 78 3.15 11.30 -1.14
N ARG A 79 2.80 11.58 -2.40
CA ARG A 79 2.54 10.53 -3.40
C ARG A 79 3.77 9.69 -3.74
N ARG A 80 4.98 10.27 -3.67
CA ARG A 80 6.24 9.53 -3.87
C ARG A 80 6.59 8.64 -2.68
N GLY A 81 6.06 8.93 -1.50
CA GLY A 81 6.33 8.22 -0.25
C GLY A 81 5.64 6.86 -0.17
N VAL A 82 6.03 5.95 -1.05
CA VAL A 82 5.58 4.55 -1.05
C VAL A 82 6.76 3.66 -0.69
N TYR A 83 6.57 2.81 0.32
CA TYR A 83 7.62 1.92 0.84
C TYR A 83 7.14 0.47 0.75
N LYS A 84 7.96 -0.40 0.21
CA LYS A 84 7.70 -1.85 0.26
C LYS A 84 8.06 -2.36 1.66
N ILE A 85 7.29 -3.31 2.19
CA ILE A 85 7.63 -3.97 3.46
C ILE A 85 9.01 -4.62 3.35
N GLY A 86 9.88 -4.35 4.34
CA GLY A 86 11.28 -4.78 4.35
C GLY A 86 12.24 -3.82 3.60
N GLU A 87 11.77 -2.76 2.95
CA GLU A 87 12.59 -1.84 2.18
C GLU A 87 12.81 -0.51 2.92
N GLY A 88 14.06 -0.14 3.11
CA GLY A 88 14.44 1.06 3.85
C GLY A 88 14.06 0.98 5.33
N VAL A 89 14.25 2.07 6.09
CA VAL A 89 13.95 2.09 7.54
C VAL A 89 12.45 1.86 7.78
N THR A 90 11.58 2.59 7.09
CA THR A 90 10.12 2.49 7.25
C THR A 90 9.60 1.09 6.93
N GLY A 91 10.06 0.49 5.83
CA GLY A 91 9.66 -0.88 5.45
C GLY A 91 10.24 -1.94 6.38
N LEU A 92 11.45 -1.75 6.91
CA LEU A 92 12.07 -2.63 7.89
C LEU A 92 11.29 -2.64 9.21
N VAL A 93 10.93 -1.46 9.74
CA VAL A 93 10.08 -1.31 10.93
C VAL A 93 8.75 -2.04 10.74
N ALA A 94 8.15 -1.92 9.55
CA ALA A 94 6.90 -2.62 9.24
C ALA A 94 7.06 -4.14 9.14
N ALA A 95 8.20 -4.63 8.69
CA ALA A 95 8.48 -6.07 8.57
C ALA A 95 8.78 -6.72 9.92
N GLU A 96 9.54 -6.04 10.78
CA GLU A 96 10.03 -6.59 12.04
C GLU A 96 9.12 -6.28 13.23
N GLY A 97 8.25 -5.27 13.12
CA GLY A 97 7.43 -4.79 14.24
C GLY A 97 8.27 -4.17 15.37
N LYS A 98 9.47 -3.69 15.06
CA LYS A 98 10.39 -3.06 16.00
C LYS A 98 10.71 -1.65 15.55
N SER A 99 10.78 -0.76 16.53
CA SER A 99 11.18 0.62 16.30
C SER A 99 12.64 0.72 15.87
N HIS A 100 12.97 1.74 15.10
CA HIS A 100 14.31 1.97 14.60
C HIS A 100 14.69 3.44 14.70
N VAL A 101 15.94 3.71 15.14
CA VAL A 101 16.54 5.03 15.21
C VAL A 101 17.71 5.09 14.25
N VAL A 102 17.70 6.10 13.38
CA VAL A 102 18.82 6.49 12.54
C VAL A 102 19.34 7.81 13.04
N GLU A 103 20.48 7.81 13.73
CA GLU A 103 21.05 9.01 14.34
C GLU A 103 21.48 10.08 13.34
N ASP A 104 21.81 9.67 12.12
CA ASP A 104 22.24 10.55 11.03
C ASP A 104 21.82 9.94 9.68
N ILE A 105 20.79 10.52 9.09
CA ILE A 105 20.24 10.02 7.83
C ILE A 105 21.24 10.10 6.66
N SER A 106 22.21 11.03 6.73
CA SER A 106 23.22 11.20 5.67
C SER A 106 24.21 10.03 5.60
N LYS A 107 24.37 9.31 6.70
CA LYS A 107 25.31 8.18 6.85
C LYS A 107 24.64 6.81 6.76
N SER A 108 23.30 6.77 6.73
CA SER A 108 22.58 5.50 6.75
C SER A 108 22.27 4.99 5.35
N PRO A 109 22.78 3.83 4.94
CA PRO A 109 22.46 3.23 3.66
C PRO A 109 21.00 2.74 3.58
N LEU A 110 20.34 2.56 4.74
CA LEU A 110 18.93 2.16 4.82
C LEU A 110 17.98 3.32 4.58
N PHE A 111 18.47 4.56 4.64
CA PHE A 111 17.62 5.73 4.48
C PHE A 111 17.43 6.10 3.01
N LEU A 112 16.24 5.88 2.46
CA LEU A 112 15.99 5.95 1.00
C LEU A 112 15.64 7.36 0.46
N ASN A 113 15.32 8.35 1.33
CA ASN A 113 14.85 9.68 0.93
C ASN A 113 13.83 9.69 -0.24
N ARG A 114 12.87 8.75 -0.23
CA ARG A 114 11.91 8.58 -1.36
C ARG A 114 11.05 9.81 -1.62
N THR A 115 10.73 10.56 -0.59
CA THR A 115 9.95 11.80 -0.71
C THR A 115 10.73 12.92 -1.37
N GLN A 116 12.08 12.82 -1.44
CA GLN A 116 12.99 13.83 -1.99
C GLN A 116 12.84 15.21 -1.32
N THR A 117 12.34 15.24 -0.10
CA THR A 117 12.11 16.48 0.65
C THR A 117 13.28 16.88 1.52
N ARG A 118 14.30 16.03 1.62
CA ARG A 118 15.50 16.30 2.43
C ARG A 118 16.58 16.83 1.52
N VAL A 119 16.85 18.13 1.68
CA VAL A 119 17.94 18.81 1.02
C VAL A 119 19.21 18.58 1.87
N GLU A 120 20.38 18.56 1.24
CA GLU A 120 21.65 18.57 1.97
C GLU A 120 21.70 19.79 2.89
N THR A 121 21.63 19.54 4.19
CA THR A 121 21.79 20.57 5.23
C THR A 121 23.08 20.31 5.98
N LEU A 122 23.64 21.35 6.59
CA LEU A 122 24.81 21.22 7.49
C LEU A 122 24.42 20.56 8.82
N ASP A 123 23.12 20.51 9.11
CA ASP A 123 22.61 19.98 10.37
C ASP A 123 22.53 18.45 10.29
N LYS A 124 22.90 17.79 11.39
CA LYS A 124 22.70 16.36 11.57
C LYS A 124 21.20 16.10 11.80
N ILE A 125 20.59 15.33 10.92
CA ILE A 125 19.18 14.95 11.03
C ILE A 125 19.08 13.49 11.45
N ALA A 126 18.35 13.23 12.54
CA ALA A 126 17.95 11.90 12.95
C ALA A 126 16.57 11.55 12.38
N PHE A 127 16.35 10.26 12.17
CA PHE A 127 15.07 9.68 11.81
C PHE A 127 14.69 8.62 12.84
N VAL A 128 13.55 8.81 13.49
CA VAL A 128 12.98 7.86 14.44
C VAL A 128 11.70 7.32 13.87
N CYS A 129 11.54 6.00 13.87
CA CYS A 129 10.38 5.31 13.31
C CYS A 129 9.88 4.23 14.25
N ALA A 130 8.60 4.29 14.61
CA ALA A 130 7.93 3.30 15.45
C ALA A 130 6.81 2.60 14.67
N PRO A 131 6.58 1.29 14.88
CA PRO A 131 5.48 0.58 14.27
C PRO A 131 4.15 0.95 14.93
N ILE A 132 3.08 0.95 14.17
CA ILE A 132 1.70 1.01 14.65
C ILE A 132 1.16 -0.40 14.60
N ILE A 133 0.95 -1.00 15.76
CA ILE A 133 0.59 -2.41 15.89
C ILE A 133 -0.86 -2.53 16.37
N TYR A 134 -1.65 -3.31 15.64
CA TYR A 134 -3.01 -3.68 16.02
C TYR A 134 -3.19 -5.19 15.93
N MET A 135 -3.67 -5.84 17.01
CA MET A 135 -3.83 -7.30 17.09
C MET A 135 -2.60 -8.08 16.57
N GLU A 136 -1.42 -7.74 17.09
CA GLU A 136 -0.12 -8.35 16.74
C GLU A 136 0.33 -8.12 15.28
N GLN A 137 -0.39 -7.32 14.50
CA GLN A 137 -0.04 -6.98 13.12
C GLN A 137 0.41 -5.54 13.01
N VAL A 138 1.50 -5.29 12.27
CA VAL A 138 1.90 -3.94 11.92
C VAL A 138 0.98 -3.43 10.83
N ILE A 139 0.15 -2.43 11.16
CA ILE A 139 -0.80 -1.78 10.26
C ILE A 139 -0.26 -0.50 9.65
N GLY A 140 0.86 0.01 10.16
CA GLY A 140 1.48 1.25 9.69
C GLY A 140 2.71 1.61 10.49
N THR A 141 3.23 2.82 10.28
CA THR A 141 4.35 3.38 11.05
C THR A 141 4.10 4.85 11.36
N LEU A 142 4.63 5.31 12.50
CA LEU A 142 4.79 6.72 12.85
C LEU A 142 6.27 7.04 12.82
N SER A 143 6.66 8.11 12.12
CA SER A 143 8.06 8.52 12.03
C SER A 143 8.23 10.02 12.15
N ILE A 144 9.38 10.44 12.66
CA ILE A 144 9.78 11.84 12.79
C ILE A 144 11.19 12.06 12.25
N ASP A 145 11.42 13.24 11.69
CA ASP A 145 12.75 13.80 11.41
C ASP A 145 13.04 14.90 12.41
N ARG A 146 14.23 14.85 13.06
CA ARG A 146 14.64 15.79 14.07
C ARG A 146 16.07 16.28 13.83
N ILE A 147 16.32 17.58 14.00
CA ILE A 147 17.68 18.10 14.09
C ILE A 147 18.27 17.64 15.43
N VAL A 148 19.49 17.11 15.38
CA VAL A 148 20.20 16.61 16.55
C VAL A 148 21.12 17.71 17.06
N ASP A 149 20.87 18.16 18.29
CA ASP A 149 21.70 19.08 19.06
C ASP A 149 22.25 18.42 20.34
N ALA A 150 22.84 19.20 21.20
CA ALA A 150 23.46 18.71 22.43
C ALA A 150 22.44 18.18 23.46
N ASP A 151 21.20 18.67 23.41
CA ASP A 151 20.13 18.37 24.36
C ASP A 151 19.16 17.31 23.81
N THR A 152 19.38 16.78 22.59
CA THR A 152 18.51 15.82 21.95
C THR A 152 18.69 14.42 22.53
N ASP A 153 17.64 13.86 23.11
CA ASP A 153 17.56 12.46 23.57
C ASP A 153 16.67 11.62 22.64
N LEU A 154 17.28 10.95 21.67
CA LEU A 154 16.58 10.11 20.70
C LEU A 154 15.95 8.87 21.35
N SER A 155 16.42 8.42 22.50
CA SER A 155 15.84 7.28 23.22
C SER A 155 14.49 7.67 23.83
N ARG A 156 14.39 8.87 24.36
CA ARG A 156 13.12 9.42 24.86
C ARG A 156 12.14 9.69 23.72
N ASP A 157 12.61 10.28 22.63
CA ASP A 157 11.80 10.47 21.42
C ASP A 157 11.21 9.14 20.94
N LEU A 158 12.00 8.06 20.98
CA LEU A 158 11.54 6.73 20.58
C LEU A 158 10.42 6.22 21.50
N VAL A 159 10.59 6.28 22.81
CA VAL A 159 9.57 5.85 23.78
C VAL A 159 8.27 6.65 23.62
N LEU A 160 8.38 7.95 23.41
CA LEU A 160 7.23 8.81 23.15
C LEU A 160 6.52 8.42 21.86
N LEU A 161 7.26 8.18 20.77
CA LEU A 161 6.68 7.72 19.48
C LEU A 161 5.97 6.38 19.62
N GLU A 162 6.55 5.43 20.32
CA GLU A 162 5.94 4.12 20.59
C GLU A 162 4.63 4.27 21.37
N THR A 163 4.63 5.13 22.38
CA THR A 163 3.43 5.43 23.18
C THR A 163 2.33 6.03 22.31
N ILE A 164 2.67 7.01 21.47
CA ILE A 164 1.72 7.65 20.55
C ILE A 164 1.22 6.66 19.50
N SER A 165 2.10 5.82 18.95
CA SER A 165 1.74 4.76 18.00
C SER A 165 0.70 3.81 18.57
N ASN A 166 0.85 3.41 19.84
CA ASN A 166 -0.11 2.58 20.55
C ASN A 166 -1.46 3.30 20.75
N ILE A 167 -1.46 4.59 21.11
CA ILE A 167 -2.69 5.39 21.27
C ILE A 167 -3.45 5.50 19.94
N LEU A 168 -2.73 5.64 18.83
CA LEU A 168 -3.34 5.78 17.50
C LEU A 168 -3.78 4.44 16.89
N ALA A 169 -3.28 3.32 17.39
CA ALA A 169 -3.47 2.00 16.75
C ALA A 169 -4.94 1.65 16.53
N ASP A 170 -5.78 1.81 17.57
CA ASP A 170 -7.21 1.49 17.47
C ASP A 170 -7.94 2.39 16.45
N ALA A 171 -7.62 3.68 16.42
CA ALA A 171 -8.23 4.62 15.48
C ALA A 171 -7.82 4.29 14.03
N LEU A 172 -6.55 3.98 13.81
CA LEU A 172 -6.01 3.64 12.49
C LEU A 172 -6.43 2.25 12.02
N ALA A 173 -6.66 1.32 12.94
CA ALA A 173 -7.14 -0.02 12.63
C ALA A 173 -8.46 0.00 11.86
N MET A 174 -9.35 0.95 12.14
CA MET A 174 -10.60 1.09 11.40
C MET A 174 -10.37 1.39 9.91
N ILE A 175 -9.40 2.24 9.55
CA ILE A 175 -9.04 2.50 8.15
C ILE A 175 -8.41 1.25 7.54
N TYR A 176 -7.46 0.65 8.26
CA TYR A 176 -6.76 -0.54 7.81
C TYR A 176 -7.73 -1.70 7.49
N LEU A 177 -8.62 -2.03 8.41
CA LEU A 177 -9.59 -3.10 8.24
C LEU A 177 -10.56 -2.85 7.07
N ARG A 178 -11.00 -1.59 6.88
CA ARG A 178 -11.84 -1.23 5.72
C ARG A 178 -11.09 -1.40 4.38
N ARG A 179 -9.80 -1.09 4.34
CA ARG A 179 -8.96 -1.31 3.14
C ARG A 179 -8.81 -2.80 2.85
N GLU A 180 -8.52 -3.60 3.87
CA GLU A 180 -8.41 -5.07 3.75
C GLU A 180 -9.71 -5.71 3.25
N GLU A 181 -10.85 -5.34 3.84
CA GLU A 181 -12.17 -5.82 3.41
C GLU A 181 -12.46 -5.43 1.96
N ARG A 182 -12.21 -4.18 1.60
CA ARG A 182 -12.38 -3.71 0.23
C ARG A 182 -11.52 -4.48 -0.77
N ASN A 183 -10.27 -4.75 -0.44
CA ASN A 183 -9.36 -5.50 -1.31
C ASN A 183 -9.87 -6.95 -1.48
N LYS A 184 -10.29 -7.61 -0.41
CA LYS A 184 -10.91 -8.95 -0.47
C LYS A 184 -12.14 -8.98 -1.38
N LEU A 185 -13.04 -8.00 -1.23
CA LEU A 185 -14.25 -7.88 -2.06
C LEU A 185 -13.91 -7.62 -3.54
N LEU A 186 -12.88 -6.82 -3.82
CA LEU A 186 -12.43 -6.57 -5.20
C LEU A 186 -11.87 -7.84 -5.84
N ASP A 187 -11.09 -8.62 -5.11
CA ASP A 187 -10.52 -9.87 -5.59
C ASP A 187 -11.60 -10.93 -5.81
N GLU A 188 -12.55 -11.04 -4.89
CA GLU A 188 -13.71 -11.91 -5.06
C GLU A 188 -14.57 -11.51 -6.26
N ASN A 189 -14.82 -10.20 -6.42
CA ASN A 189 -15.58 -9.69 -7.58
C ASN A 189 -14.87 -9.98 -8.90
N ARG A 190 -13.53 -9.84 -8.95
CA ARG A 190 -12.73 -10.22 -10.12
C ARG A 190 -12.85 -11.71 -10.41
N ARG A 191 -12.78 -12.55 -9.37
CA ARG A 191 -12.92 -14.01 -9.52
C ARG A 191 -14.31 -14.38 -10.05
N LEU A 192 -15.38 -13.85 -9.44
CA LEU A 192 -16.74 -14.10 -9.87
C LEU A 192 -17.02 -13.61 -11.29
N LYS A 193 -16.48 -12.45 -11.68
CA LYS A 193 -16.59 -11.97 -13.07
C LYS A 193 -15.89 -12.91 -14.05
N LEU A 194 -14.74 -13.46 -13.71
CA LEU A 194 -14.04 -14.45 -14.53
C LEU A 194 -14.83 -15.77 -14.63
N GLU A 195 -15.41 -16.23 -13.53
CA GLU A 195 -16.26 -17.42 -13.51
C GLU A 195 -17.52 -17.22 -14.38
N LEU A 196 -18.24 -16.11 -14.21
CA LEU A 196 -19.41 -15.74 -15.00
C LEU A 196 -19.07 -15.60 -16.49
N SER A 197 -17.97 -14.94 -16.83
CA SER A 197 -17.56 -14.80 -18.23
C SER A 197 -17.23 -16.16 -18.87
N THR A 198 -16.66 -17.08 -18.09
CA THR A 198 -16.35 -18.44 -18.54
C THR A 198 -17.64 -19.26 -18.75
N GLU A 199 -18.66 -19.04 -17.95
CA GLU A 199 -19.94 -19.75 -18.03
C GLU A 199 -20.83 -19.18 -19.15
N LEU A 200 -20.89 -17.86 -19.31
CA LEU A 200 -21.61 -17.16 -20.38
C LEU A 200 -20.96 -17.39 -21.76
N MET A 201 -19.66 -17.59 -21.83
CA MET A 201 -18.91 -17.85 -23.06
C MET A 201 -18.77 -19.34 -23.39
N ARG A 202 -19.51 -20.20 -22.72
CA ARG A 202 -19.57 -21.61 -23.08
C ARG A 202 -20.39 -21.71 -24.41
N PRO A 203 -19.71 -21.88 -25.55
CA PRO A 203 -20.44 -21.92 -26.80
C PRO A 203 -21.42 -23.08 -26.76
N LYS A 204 -22.66 -22.85 -27.14
CA LYS A 204 -23.70 -23.89 -27.10
C LYS A 204 -23.33 -25.14 -27.94
N ASN A 205 -22.42 -24.96 -28.88
CA ASN A 205 -22.00 -25.97 -29.84
C ASN A 205 -20.66 -26.67 -29.51
N ILE A 206 -20.01 -26.30 -28.39
CA ILE A 206 -18.75 -26.92 -27.96
C ILE A 206 -19.00 -27.68 -26.66
N LEU A 207 -18.91 -29.01 -26.74
CA LEU A 207 -19.15 -29.91 -25.61
C LEU A 207 -17.81 -30.31 -24.97
N GLY A 208 -17.75 -30.31 -23.67
CA GLY A 208 -16.61 -30.78 -22.88
C GLY A 208 -16.50 -30.10 -21.52
N ASN A 209 -16.16 -30.87 -20.50
CA ASN A 209 -16.04 -30.38 -19.12
C ASN A 209 -14.69 -30.75 -18.48
N SER A 210 -13.71 -31.20 -19.29
CA SER A 210 -12.37 -31.50 -18.79
C SER A 210 -11.63 -30.22 -18.36
N GLY A 211 -10.62 -30.36 -17.48
CA GLY A 211 -9.79 -29.22 -17.06
C GLY A 211 -9.12 -28.49 -18.24
N ALA A 212 -8.78 -29.23 -19.33
CA ALA A 212 -8.26 -28.65 -20.56
C ALA A 212 -9.31 -27.78 -21.28
N MET A 213 -10.58 -28.25 -21.35
CA MET A 213 -11.68 -27.48 -21.94
C MET A 213 -12.04 -26.27 -21.12
N GLN A 214 -12.01 -26.34 -19.79
CA GLN A 214 -12.23 -25.18 -18.93
C GLN A 214 -11.12 -24.13 -19.11
N LYS A 215 -9.86 -24.55 -19.28
CA LYS A 215 -8.76 -23.63 -19.61
C LYS A 215 -8.98 -22.99 -20.98
N PHE A 216 -9.39 -23.77 -21.98
CA PHE A 216 -9.71 -23.29 -23.31
C PHE A 216 -10.87 -22.26 -23.29
N TYR A 217 -11.96 -22.50 -22.56
CA TYR A 217 -13.06 -21.54 -22.44
C TYR A 217 -12.62 -20.24 -21.79
N ARG A 218 -11.73 -20.29 -20.79
CA ARG A 218 -11.17 -19.07 -20.18
C ARG A 218 -10.32 -18.24 -21.15
N GLU A 219 -9.52 -18.91 -21.96
CA GLU A 219 -8.74 -18.22 -23.02
C GLU A 219 -9.66 -17.66 -24.11
N LEU A 220 -10.67 -18.40 -24.51
CA LEU A 220 -11.67 -17.95 -25.46
C LEU A 220 -12.38 -16.69 -24.97
N ALA A 221 -12.83 -16.66 -23.71
CA ALA A 221 -13.48 -15.51 -23.10
C ALA A 221 -12.59 -14.26 -23.09
N LYS A 222 -11.29 -14.41 -22.81
CA LYS A 222 -10.34 -13.29 -22.84
C LYS A 222 -10.17 -12.70 -24.23
N VAL A 223 -10.07 -13.58 -25.22
CA VAL A 223 -9.85 -13.19 -26.62
C VAL A 223 -11.09 -12.56 -27.23
N SER A 224 -12.27 -13.06 -26.91
CA SER A 224 -13.56 -12.52 -27.37
C SER A 224 -13.84 -11.10 -26.85
N ALA A 225 -13.23 -10.69 -25.76
CA ALA A 225 -13.31 -9.32 -25.26
C ALA A 225 -12.31 -8.35 -25.94
N SER A 226 -11.49 -8.84 -26.88
CA SER A 226 -10.43 -8.09 -27.56
C SER A 226 -10.74 -7.97 -29.05
N GLN A 227 -10.48 -6.80 -29.66
CA GLN A 227 -10.54 -6.61 -31.12
C GLN A 227 -9.27 -7.03 -31.86
N ALA A 228 -8.32 -7.69 -31.17
CA ALA A 228 -7.09 -8.13 -31.78
C ALA A 228 -7.29 -9.34 -32.70
N PRO A 229 -6.52 -9.46 -33.79
CA PRO A 229 -6.54 -10.67 -34.64
C PRO A 229 -6.21 -11.92 -33.82
N VAL A 230 -6.98 -12.98 -34.04
CA VAL A 230 -6.87 -14.24 -33.29
C VAL A 230 -6.33 -15.34 -34.20
N PHE A 231 -5.31 -16.06 -33.72
CA PHE A 231 -4.75 -17.23 -34.40
C PHE A 231 -5.07 -18.50 -33.62
N LEU A 232 -5.87 -19.38 -34.22
CA LEU A 232 -6.26 -20.68 -33.65
C LEU A 232 -5.41 -21.81 -34.27
N ARG A 233 -4.65 -22.52 -33.44
CA ARG A 233 -3.83 -23.66 -33.85
C ARG A 233 -4.34 -24.97 -33.25
N GLY A 234 -4.38 -26.02 -34.04
CA GLY A 234 -4.76 -27.36 -33.60
C GLY A 234 -4.81 -28.34 -34.78
N ALA A 235 -4.86 -29.63 -34.49
CA ALA A 235 -5.01 -30.69 -35.49
C ALA A 235 -6.36 -30.59 -36.26
N SER A 236 -6.48 -31.25 -37.39
CA SER A 236 -7.77 -31.34 -38.11
C SER A 236 -8.83 -31.97 -37.21
N GLY A 237 -10.06 -31.49 -37.27
CA GLY A 237 -11.17 -31.99 -36.44
C GLY A 237 -11.22 -31.55 -34.99
N THR A 238 -10.30 -30.70 -34.50
CA THR A 238 -10.26 -30.24 -33.09
C THR A 238 -11.24 -29.11 -32.75
N GLY A 239 -12.13 -28.71 -33.67
CA GLY A 239 -13.17 -27.72 -33.44
C GLY A 239 -12.72 -26.26 -33.60
N LYS A 240 -11.61 -25.97 -34.33
CA LYS A 240 -11.13 -24.59 -34.57
C LYS A 240 -12.19 -23.69 -35.19
N GLU A 241 -13.01 -24.20 -36.12
CA GLU A 241 -14.08 -23.42 -36.71
C GLU A 241 -15.19 -23.08 -35.71
N LEU A 242 -15.54 -24.03 -34.82
CA LEU A 242 -16.52 -23.78 -33.76
C LEU A 242 -15.99 -22.71 -32.75
N ALA A 243 -14.70 -22.74 -32.48
CA ALA A 243 -14.07 -21.72 -31.63
C ALA A 243 -14.06 -20.34 -32.29
N ALA A 244 -13.72 -20.26 -33.59
CA ALA A 244 -13.75 -19.01 -34.35
C ALA A 244 -15.17 -18.43 -34.46
N ARG A 245 -16.16 -19.28 -34.70
CA ARG A 245 -17.56 -18.88 -34.69
C ARG A 245 -18.03 -18.36 -33.35
N ALA A 246 -17.66 -19.02 -32.27
CA ALA A 246 -17.96 -18.58 -30.90
C ALA A 246 -17.36 -17.21 -30.55
N ILE A 247 -16.16 -16.92 -31.04
CA ILE A 247 -15.53 -15.59 -30.89
C ILE A 247 -16.34 -14.53 -31.64
N ALA A 248 -16.70 -14.79 -32.89
CA ALA A 248 -17.49 -13.88 -33.73
C ALA A 248 -18.90 -13.62 -33.18
N GLU A 249 -19.60 -14.65 -32.69
CA GLU A 249 -20.93 -14.52 -32.08
C GLU A 249 -20.88 -13.67 -30.78
N SER A 250 -19.76 -13.71 -30.03
CA SER A 250 -19.61 -12.91 -28.80
C SER A 250 -19.43 -11.42 -29.08
N ASP A 251 -18.93 -11.04 -30.25
CA ASP A 251 -18.77 -9.64 -30.69
C ASP A 251 -20.08 -9.06 -31.28
N GLY A 252 -21.17 -9.81 -31.25
CA GLY A 252 -22.47 -9.38 -31.76
C GLY A 252 -22.56 -9.32 -33.31
N SER A 253 -21.55 -9.86 -34.00
CA SER A 253 -21.58 -9.86 -35.48
C SER A 253 -22.52 -10.95 -36.00
N GLU A 254 -23.54 -10.52 -36.73
CA GLU A 254 -24.51 -11.44 -37.38
C GLU A 254 -23.90 -12.18 -38.61
N HIS A 255 -22.72 -11.75 -39.05
CA HIS A 255 -22.10 -12.28 -40.27
C HIS A 255 -20.73 -12.89 -39.96
N PHE A 256 -20.63 -14.20 -40.11
CA PHE A 256 -19.39 -14.95 -40.01
C PHE A 256 -19.05 -15.61 -41.35
N GLY A 257 -18.07 -15.08 -42.04
CA GLY A 257 -17.60 -15.61 -43.34
C GLY A 257 -16.44 -16.62 -43.11
N VAL A 258 -16.51 -17.76 -43.79
CA VAL A 258 -15.44 -18.77 -43.77
C VAL A 258 -14.83 -18.86 -45.15
N VAL A 259 -13.51 -18.65 -45.26
CA VAL A 259 -12.75 -18.76 -46.49
C VAL A 259 -11.71 -19.86 -46.35
N ASN A 260 -11.78 -20.86 -47.24
CA ASN A 260 -10.74 -21.89 -47.31
C ASN A 260 -9.63 -21.44 -48.29
N CYS A 261 -8.54 -20.92 -47.74
CA CYS A 261 -7.41 -20.41 -48.55
C CYS A 261 -6.76 -21.50 -49.46
N ALA A 262 -6.87 -22.77 -49.08
CA ALA A 262 -6.34 -23.89 -49.91
C ALA A 262 -7.22 -24.22 -51.11
N ALA A 263 -8.46 -23.74 -51.11
CA ALA A 263 -9.41 -23.96 -52.21
C ALA A 263 -9.57 -22.73 -53.14
N LEU A 264 -8.89 -21.61 -52.84
CA LEU A 264 -8.92 -20.43 -53.69
C LEU A 264 -7.94 -20.55 -54.86
N PRO A 265 -8.37 -20.26 -56.11
CA PRO A 265 -7.42 -20.13 -57.23
C PRO A 265 -6.48 -18.95 -57.02
N ASP A 266 -5.22 -19.08 -57.48
CA ASP A 266 -4.14 -18.08 -57.27
C ASP A 266 -4.48 -16.63 -57.68
N TYR A 267 -5.43 -16.43 -58.59
CA TYR A 267 -5.88 -15.11 -59.07
C TYR A 267 -7.05 -14.51 -58.25
N SER A 268 -7.51 -15.18 -57.20
CA SER A 268 -8.63 -14.69 -56.37
C SER A 268 -8.11 -14.00 -55.07
N LEU A 269 -6.79 -13.85 -54.91
CA LEU A 269 -6.14 -13.26 -53.73
C LEU A 269 -5.66 -11.82 -53.95
N ILE A 270 -6.04 -11.16 -55.07
CA ILE A 270 -5.69 -9.77 -55.37
C ILE A 270 -6.86 -8.84 -55.04
#